data_5302aad30773844dd7540ccf058c5c45
#
_entry.id   5302aad30773844dd7540ccf058c5c45
#
_cell.length_a   1.000
_cell.length_b   1.000
_cell.length_c   1.000
_cell.angle_alpha   90.00
_cell.angle_beta   90.00
_cell.angle_gamma   90.00
#
_symmetry.space_group_name_H-M   'P 1'
#
loop_
_entity.id
_entity.type
_entity.pdbx_description
1 polymer ?
#
loop_
_entity_poly.entity_id
_entity_poly.type
_entity_poly.pdbx_seq_one_letter_code
_entity_poly.pdbx_strand_id
1 'polypeptide(L)'
;MKRRMADRARRLRTTGAVLAACLLFACAYSPARAGEAAGKTKTETKKKPQTGGLGDKQNPILITSDRMEMDRQKNILIYQGQVVAIQGDMTMRSDKLTTYFDPDLQQIKEAIAEGKLVQITQGDRVATGTKAVFDGVTQTMTMTGNPMMRQGNSQVSGEKIIYFMTEDRMIVESGKDRRVEGTIFPEELQQKKGDTEPTKAK
;
A
#
# COMPACT_ATOMS: atom_id res chain seq x y z
N MET A 1 -5.27 -53.13 42.13
CA MET A 1 -3.83 -53.50 42.00
C MET A 1 -3.10 -52.24 41.54
N LYS A 2 -2.47 -51.49 42.49
CA LYS A 2 -1.02 -51.48 42.80
C LYS A 2 -0.17 -51.30 41.52
N ARG A 3 0.68 -50.30 41.32
CA ARG A 3 1.70 -49.59 42.14
C ARG A 3 2.14 -48.39 41.33
N ARG A 4 2.28 -47.18 41.88
CA ARG A 4 3.40 -46.60 42.65
C ARG A 4 4.70 -46.38 41.87
N MET A 5 5.09 -45.14 41.98
CA MET A 5 6.39 -44.56 42.37
C MET A 5 7.32 -44.25 41.21
N ALA A 6 8.12 -43.27 41.19
CA ALA A 6 8.49 -42.18 42.07
C ALA A 6 9.59 -41.37 41.36
N ASP A 7 9.62 -40.11 41.67
CA ASP A 7 10.80 -39.32 42.07
C ASP A 7 12.12 -39.38 41.28
N ARG A 8 12.56 -38.22 40.86
CA ARG A 8 13.79 -37.62 41.42
C ARG A 8 14.08 -36.21 40.90
N ALA A 9 13.94 -35.33 41.81
CA ALA A 9 14.57 -34.00 41.78
C ALA A 9 16.10 -34.11 41.78
N ARG A 10 16.80 -33.31 40.99
CA ARG A 10 18.15 -32.88 41.35
C ARG A 10 18.33 -31.39 41.06
N ARG A 11 18.36 -30.68 42.15
CA ARG A 11 18.92 -29.33 42.27
C ARG A 11 20.43 -29.39 42.08
N LEU A 12 20.99 -28.46 41.38
CA LEU A 12 22.35 -28.03 41.67
C LEU A 12 22.42 -26.51 41.58
N ARG A 13 22.64 -25.93 42.74
CA ARG A 13 23.07 -24.57 42.96
C ARG A 13 24.56 -24.49 42.68
N THR A 14 25.00 -23.45 41.99
CA THR A 14 26.32 -22.88 42.22
C THR A 14 26.27 -21.37 42.09
N THR A 15 26.52 -20.77 43.21
CA THR A 15 26.87 -19.39 43.51
C THR A 15 28.28 -19.08 43.04
N GLY A 16 28.54 -17.85 42.69
CA GLY A 16 29.86 -17.28 42.48
C GLY A 16 29.70 -15.87 41.89
N ALA A 17 29.74 -14.97 42.56
CA ALA A 17 30.23 -13.86 43.29
C ALA A 17 31.40 -13.13 42.55
N VAL A 18 31.14 -11.82 42.30
CA VAL A 18 32.00 -10.65 42.51
C VAL A 18 33.25 -10.51 41.65
N LEU A 19 33.37 -9.44 40.91
CA LEU A 19 34.31 -8.34 41.21
C LEU A 19 34.16 -7.18 40.24
N ALA A 20 34.05 -6.01 40.83
CA ALA A 20 34.14 -4.70 40.23
C ALA A 20 35.55 -4.37 39.79
N ALA A 21 35.73 -3.64 38.72
CA ALA A 21 36.89 -2.79 38.50
C ALA A 21 36.50 -1.57 37.67
N CYS A 22 36.41 -0.45 38.36
CA CYS A 22 36.49 0.90 37.82
C CYS A 22 37.89 1.11 37.24
N LEU A 23 37.97 1.68 36.06
CA LEU A 23 39.14 2.50 35.69
C LEU A 23 38.67 3.64 34.79
N LEU A 24 38.69 4.81 35.39
CA LEU A 24 38.72 6.13 34.79
C LEU A 24 39.95 6.29 33.92
N PHE A 25 39.83 6.77 32.70
CA PHE A 25 40.89 7.49 32.05
C PHE A 25 40.34 8.71 31.33
N ALA A 26 40.93 9.81 31.75
CA ALA A 26 40.61 11.17 31.39
C ALA A 26 41.27 11.62 30.08
N CYS A 27 40.64 12.58 29.47
CA CYS A 27 41.21 13.72 28.71
C CYS A 27 42.29 13.47 27.65
N ALA A 28 41.94 13.84 26.41
CA ALA A 28 42.79 14.67 25.61
C ALA A 28 41.98 15.50 24.63
N TYR A 29 41.84 16.77 24.94
CA TYR A 29 41.51 17.85 24.03
C TYR A 29 42.65 17.99 23.00
N SER A 30 42.31 18.08 21.71
CA SER A 30 43.18 18.72 20.71
C SER A 30 42.34 19.37 19.62
N PRO A 31 42.67 20.61 19.26
CA PRO A 31 41.84 21.41 18.36
C PRO A 31 42.33 21.34 16.91
N ALA A 32 41.37 21.64 16.05
CA ALA A 32 41.45 22.25 14.73
C ALA A 32 42.48 21.72 13.72
N ARG A 33 41.93 21.17 12.64
CA ARG A 33 42.50 21.47 11.33
C ARG A 33 41.38 21.47 10.27
N ALA A 34 41.16 22.63 9.69
CA ALA A 34 40.42 22.80 8.48
C ALA A 34 41.08 21.96 7.37
N GLY A 35 40.30 21.07 6.79
CA GLY A 35 40.66 20.25 5.65
C GLY A 35 39.46 20.23 4.69
N GLU A 36 39.58 21.04 3.68
CA GLU A 36 38.81 21.08 2.47
C GLU A 36 38.80 19.68 1.85
N ALA A 37 37.64 19.07 1.71
CA ALA A 37 37.48 17.83 0.96
C ALA A 37 36.14 17.82 0.24
N ALA A 38 36.28 18.07 -1.05
CA ALA A 38 35.52 17.55 -2.17
C ALA A 38 34.14 16.91 -1.86
N GLY A 39 33.12 17.62 -2.26
CA GLY A 39 31.77 17.10 -2.38
C GLY A 39 31.73 15.84 -3.26
N LYS A 40 31.45 14.70 -2.63
CA LYS A 40 30.89 13.56 -3.37
C LYS A 40 29.42 13.82 -3.52
N THR A 41 29.06 14.36 -4.67
CA THR A 41 27.69 14.39 -5.18
C THR A 41 27.20 12.95 -5.21
N LYS A 42 26.35 12.62 -4.26
CA LYS A 42 25.59 11.40 -4.26
C LYS A 42 24.59 11.54 -5.40
N THR A 43 24.88 10.88 -6.51
CA THR A 43 23.95 10.76 -7.64
C THR A 43 22.69 10.10 -7.10
N GLU A 44 21.65 10.89 -6.86
CA GLU A 44 20.30 10.39 -6.67
C GLU A 44 19.89 9.75 -7.99
N THR A 45 19.97 8.44 -8.03
CA THR A 45 19.35 7.65 -9.08
C THR A 45 17.85 7.94 -8.99
N LYS A 46 17.33 8.75 -9.94
CA LYS A 46 15.90 8.93 -10.14
C LYS A 46 15.28 7.55 -10.35
N LYS A 47 14.75 6.98 -9.28
CA LYS A 47 13.91 5.80 -9.32
C LYS A 47 12.72 6.16 -10.20
N LYS A 48 12.59 5.48 -11.35
CA LYS A 48 11.42 5.49 -12.22
C LYS A 48 10.18 5.33 -11.34
N PRO A 49 9.10 6.10 -11.50
CA PRO A 49 7.88 5.91 -10.73
C PRO A 49 7.40 4.48 -10.98
N GLN A 50 7.53 3.63 -9.98
CA GLN A 50 6.89 2.33 -10.02
C GLN A 50 5.41 2.59 -9.75
N THR A 51 4.58 2.28 -10.71
CA THR A 51 3.13 2.30 -10.62
C THR A 51 2.72 1.17 -9.67
N GLY A 52 2.80 1.42 -8.36
CA GLY A 52 2.36 0.49 -7.34
C GLY A 52 0.84 0.56 -7.23
N GLY A 53 0.13 -0.47 -7.70
CA GLY A 53 -1.32 -0.63 -7.44
C GLY A 53 -1.57 -1.22 -6.05
N LEU A 54 -2.84 -1.22 -5.62
CA LEU A 54 -3.30 -1.93 -4.42
C LEU A 54 -2.80 -3.39 -4.48
N GLY A 55 -2.06 -3.82 -3.45
CA GLY A 55 -1.46 -5.16 -3.41
C GLY A 55 -0.01 -5.23 -3.86
N ASP A 56 0.66 -4.11 -4.14
CA ASP A 56 2.10 -4.11 -4.35
C ASP A 56 2.81 -4.51 -3.05
N LYS A 57 3.43 -5.67 -3.06
CA LYS A 57 4.13 -6.24 -1.89
C LYS A 57 5.34 -5.43 -1.44
N GLN A 58 5.81 -4.48 -2.23
CA GLN A 58 7.01 -3.68 -1.95
C GLN A 58 6.70 -2.41 -1.15
N ASN A 59 5.46 -1.92 -1.20
CA ASN A 59 5.04 -0.72 -0.52
C ASN A 59 4.04 -1.05 0.60
N PRO A 60 4.31 -0.64 1.85
CA PRO A 60 3.37 -0.83 2.95
C PRO A 60 2.09 -0.01 2.68
N ILE A 61 0.96 -0.52 3.14
CA ILE A 61 -0.31 0.20 3.12
C ILE A 61 -0.45 0.92 4.46
N LEU A 62 -0.60 2.23 4.43
CA LEU A 62 -0.96 3.04 5.59
C LEU A 62 -2.47 3.30 5.56
N ILE A 63 -3.19 2.91 6.61
CA ILE A 63 -4.63 3.14 6.72
C ILE A 63 -4.90 3.95 7.99
N THR A 64 -5.66 5.02 7.86
CA THR A 64 -6.19 5.81 8.96
C THR A 64 -7.72 5.79 8.94
N SER A 65 -8.35 5.77 10.11
CA SER A 65 -9.80 5.73 10.29
C SER A 65 -10.17 6.12 11.71
N ASP A 66 -11.45 6.40 11.98
CA ASP A 66 -11.92 6.68 13.34
C ASP A 66 -11.97 5.39 14.19
N ARG A 67 -12.21 4.23 13.57
CA ARG A 67 -12.28 2.93 14.24
C ARG A 67 -11.72 1.82 13.34
N MET A 68 -11.04 0.88 13.97
CA MET A 68 -10.60 -0.36 13.34
C MET A 68 -11.04 -1.56 14.19
N GLU A 69 -11.49 -2.62 13.53
CA GLU A 69 -11.85 -3.89 14.13
C GLU A 69 -11.19 -5.04 13.38
N MET A 70 -10.60 -5.99 14.11
CA MET A 70 -9.96 -7.17 13.54
C MET A 70 -10.66 -8.44 14.03
N ASP A 71 -11.20 -9.22 13.10
CA ASP A 71 -11.71 -10.57 13.37
C ASP A 71 -10.73 -11.60 12.81
N ARG A 72 -9.89 -12.17 13.68
CA ARG A 72 -8.88 -13.16 13.30
C ARG A 72 -9.49 -14.50 12.89
N GLN A 73 -10.68 -14.85 13.40
CA GLN A 73 -11.31 -16.12 13.03
C GLN A 73 -11.81 -16.09 11.59
N LYS A 74 -12.23 -14.91 11.13
CA LYS A 74 -12.70 -14.70 9.76
C LYS A 74 -11.62 -14.13 8.83
N ASN A 75 -10.46 -13.77 9.36
CA ASN A 75 -9.38 -13.08 8.63
C ASN A 75 -9.85 -11.76 7.99
N ILE A 76 -10.58 -10.95 8.77
CA ILE A 76 -11.17 -9.70 8.30
C ILE A 76 -10.64 -8.53 9.12
N LEU A 77 -10.31 -7.43 8.43
CA LEU A 77 -10.09 -6.11 9.02
C LEU A 77 -11.18 -5.17 8.53
N ILE A 78 -11.80 -4.43 9.44
CA ILE A 78 -12.84 -3.44 9.15
C ILE A 78 -12.37 -2.09 9.68
N TYR A 79 -12.29 -1.11 8.81
CA TYR A 79 -12.01 0.28 9.12
C TYR A 79 -13.28 1.09 8.89
N GLN A 80 -13.61 1.99 9.81
CA GLN A 80 -14.83 2.79 9.78
C GLN A 80 -14.56 4.24 10.15
N GLY A 81 -15.23 5.16 9.47
CA GLY A 81 -15.16 6.59 9.66
C GLY A 81 -13.93 7.23 9.02
N GLN A 82 -14.14 8.10 8.05
CA GLN A 82 -13.12 8.89 7.38
C GLN A 82 -11.89 8.08 6.95
N VAL A 83 -12.12 6.90 6.38
CA VAL A 83 -11.04 5.99 6.02
C VAL A 83 -10.18 6.60 4.91
N VAL A 84 -8.86 6.64 5.15
CA VAL A 84 -7.86 7.00 4.16
C VAL A 84 -6.82 5.89 4.10
N ALA A 85 -6.65 5.27 2.95
CA ALA A 85 -5.61 4.27 2.70
C ALA A 85 -4.62 4.81 1.66
N ILE A 86 -3.33 4.69 1.97
CA ILE A 86 -2.23 5.17 1.12
C ILE A 86 -1.28 4.01 0.84
N GLN A 87 -0.98 3.78 -0.43
CA GLN A 87 0.03 2.83 -0.86
C GLN A 87 0.79 3.39 -2.07
N GLY A 88 2.07 3.68 -1.89
CA GLY A 88 2.87 4.33 -2.92
C GLY A 88 2.29 5.70 -3.33
N ASP A 89 1.93 5.85 -4.59
CA ASP A 89 1.30 7.06 -5.17
C ASP A 89 -0.23 7.02 -5.15
N MET A 90 -0.81 5.89 -4.68
CA MET A 90 -2.25 5.72 -4.63
C MET A 90 -2.80 6.13 -3.27
N THR A 91 -3.89 6.88 -3.29
CA THR A 91 -4.69 7.25 -2.12
C THR A 91 -6.14 6.88 -2.35
N MET A 92 -6.72 6.15 -1.40
CA MET A 92 -8.15 5.83 -1.38
C MET A 92 -8.82 6.51 -0.18
N ARG A 93 -10.02 7.05 -0.38
CA ARG A 93 -10.89 7.60 0.66
C ARG A 93 -12.25 6.94 0.60
N SER A 94 -12.82 6.60 1.77
CA SER A 94 -14.14 5.99 1.90
C SER A 94 -14.70 6.19 3.31
N ASP A 95 -15.97 5.86 3.54
CA ASP A 95 -16.55 5.86 4.89
C ASP A 95 -16.25 4.54 5.62
N LYS A 96 -16.11 3.45 4.86
CA LYS A 96 -15.80 2.12 5.38
C LYS A 96 -14.89 1.37 4.41
N LEU A 97 -13.93 0.62 4.97
CA LEU A 97 -13.10 -0.33 4.24
C LEU A 97 -13.14 -1.67 4.96
N THR A 98 -13.52 -2.72 4.25
CA THR A 98 -13.46 -4.10 4.72
C THR A 98 -12.42 -4.85 3.91
N THR A 99 -11.44 -5.45 4.57
CA THR A 99 -10.35 -6.19 3.92
C THR A 99 -10.38 -7.63 4.38
N TYR A 100 -10.43 -8.55 3.42
CA TYR A 100 -10.36 -9.99 3.61
C TYR A 100 -8.96 -10.48 3.26
N PHE A 101 -8.37 -11.26 4.14
CA PHE A 101 -7.03 -11.81 3.97
C PHE A 101 -7.07 -13.32 3.67
N ASP A 102 -5.96 -13.83 3.20
CA ASP A 102 -5.72 -15.28 3.21
C ASP A 102 -5.56 -15.80 4.66
N PRO A 103 -5.61 -17.13 4.89
CA PRO A 103 -5.50 -17.69 6.24
C PRO A 103 -4.23 -17.29 6.98
N ASP A 104 -3.16 -17.04 6.24
CA ASP A 104 -1.85 -16.67 6.81
C ASP A 104 -1.70 -15.15 7.02
N LEU A 105 -2.73 -14.37 6.67
CA LEU A 105 -2.76 -12.89 6.75
C LEU A 105 -1.65 -12.20 5.92
N GLN A 106 -1.13 -12.87 4.92
CA GLN A 106 -0.03 -12.37 4.10
C GLN A 106 -0.49 -11.63 2.84
N GLN A 107 -1.69 -11.96 2.34
CA GLN A 107 -2.21 -11.38 1.11
C GLN A 107 -3.65 -10.94 1.29
N ILE A 108 -3.95 -9.78 0.68
CA ILE A 108 -5.32 -9.31 0.56
C ILE A 108 -5.99 -10.15 -0.54
N LYS A 109 -7.06 -10.87 -0.18
CA LYS A 109 -7.92 -11.56 -1.14
C LYS A 109 -8.90 -10.60 -1.77
N GLU A 110 -9.53 -9.78 -0.95
CA GLU A 110 -10.54 -8.82 -1.38
C GLU A 110 -10.50 -7.61 -0.46
N ALA A 111 -10.70 -6.43 -1.03
CA ALA A 111 -10.91 -5.20 -0.26
C ALA A 111 -12.14 -4.48 -0.81
N ILE A 112 -13.07 -4.13 0.09
CA ILE A 112 -14.33 -3.48 -0.24
C ILE A 112 -14.36 -2.12 0.45
N ALA A 113 -14.33 -1.05 -0.35
CA ALA A 113 -14.51 0.32 0.10
C ALA A 113 -15.94 0.76 -0.22
N GLU A 114 -16.62 1.33 0.77
CA GLU A 114 -18.00 1.77 0.67
C GLU A 114 -18.19 3.13 1.34
N GLY A 115 -19.11 3.94 0.80
CA GLY A 115 -19.43 5.23 1.40
C GLY A 115 -20.32 6.10 0.51
N LYS A 116 -20.60 7.30 1.01
CA LYS A 116 -21.28 8.32 0.21
C LYS A 116 -20.48 8.68 -1.05
N LEU A 117 -19.16 8.71 -0.88
CA LEU A 117 -18.19 8.90 -1.94
C LEU A 117 -16.94 8.05 -1.63
N VAL A 118 -16.67 7.09 -2.51
CA VAL A 118 -15.38 6.42 -2.58
C VAL A 118 -14.56 7.11 -3.65
N GLN A 119 -13.36 7.56 -3.28
CA GLN A 119 -12.43 8.22 -4.19
C GLN A 119 -11.08 7.51 -4.18
N ILE A 120 -10.58 7.18 -5.35
CA ILE A 120 -9.25 6.61 -5.55
C ILE A 120 -8.48 7.57 -6.45
N THR A 121 -7.30 7.97 -6.00
CA THR A 121 -6.41 8.88 -6.74
C THR A 121 -5.08 8.20 -6.93
N GLN A 122 -4.56 8.21 -8.15
CA GLN A 122 -3.24 7.71 -8.50
C GLN A 122 -2.61 8.59 -9.58
N GLY A 123 -1.60 9.35 -9.21
CA GLY A 123 -1.02 10.35 -10.10
C GLY A 123 -2.08 11.37 -10.58
N ASP A 124 -2.27 11.45 -11.89
CA ASP A 124 -3.26 12.31 -12.57
C ASP A 124 -4.64 11.66 -12.74
N ARG A 125 -4.79 10.39 -12.30
CA ARG A 125 -6.03 9.63 -12.40
C ARG A 125 -6.84 9.75 -11.13
N VAL A 126 -8.12 10.01 -11.26
CA VAL A 126 -9.10 10.04 -10.16
C VAL A 126 -10.29 9.19 -10.55
N ALA A 127 -10.60 8.20 -9.72
CA ALA A 127 -11.82 7.40 -9.86
C ALA A 127 -12.73 7.66 -8.66
N THR A 128 -14.02 7.81 -8.91
CA THR A 128 -15.05 8.05 -7.90
C THR A 128 -16.25 7.14 -8.10
N GLY A 129 -16.97 6.85 -7.01
CA GLY A 129 -18.18 6.00 -6.99
C GLY A 129 -18.69 5.90 -5.56
N THR A 130 -19.67 5.03 -5.29
CA THR A 130 -20.10 4.76 -3.90
C THR A 130 -19.54 3.45 -3.36
N LYS A 131 -19.04 2.58 -4.24
CA LYS A 131 -18.43 1.31 -3.86
C LYS A 131 -17.27 0.98 -4.79
N ALA A 132 -16.16 0.53 -4.20
CA ALA A 132 -15.02 -0.05 -4.92
C ALA A 132 -14.71 -1.42 -4.33
N VAL A 133 -14.50 -2.41 -5.18
CA VAL A 133 -14.10 -3.77 -4.82
C VAL A 133 -12.77 -4.08 -5.52
N PHE A 134 -11.76 -4.37 -4.74
CA PHE A 134 -10.49 -4.87 -5.22
C PHE A 134 -10.42 -6.38 -5.02
N ASP A 135 -10.19 -7.13 -6.08
CA ASP A 135 -9.89 -8.57 -6.06
C ASP A 135 -8.38 -8.76 -6.13
N GLY A 136 -7.79 -9.24 -5.06
CA GLY A 136 -6.35 -9.45 -4.93
C GLY A 136 -5.82 -10.63 -5.74
N VAL A 137 -6.69 -11.57 -6.12
CA VAL A 137 -6.30 -12.74 -6.92
C VAL A 137 -6.20 -12.37 -8.39
N THR A 138 -7.22 -11.71 -8.91
CA THR A 138 -7.28 -11.27 -10.32
C THR A 138 -6.63 -9.93 -10.56
N GLN A 139 -6.22 -9.22 -9.49
CA GLN A 139 -5.69 -7.85 -9.55
C GLN A 139 -6.64 -6.90 -10.31
N THR A 140 -7.93 -6.99 -9.95
CA THR A 140 -9.00 -6.26 -10.62
C THR A 140 -9.68 -5.30 -9.64
N MET A 141 -9.88 -4.06 -10.06
CA MET A 141 -10.64 -3.06 -9.32
C MET A 141 -11.99 -2.84 -10.02
N THR A 142 -13.08 -3.05 -9.30
CA THR A 142 -14.44 -2.79 -9.79
C THR A 142 -15.06 -1.64 -9.03
N MET A 143 -15.53 -0.61 -9.73
CA MET A 143 -16.25 0.52 -9.15
C MET A 143 -17.70 0.54 -9.61
N THR A 144 -18.60 0.84 -8.68
CA THR A 144 -20.05 0.94 -8.89
C THR A 144 -20.64 2.12 -8.12
N GLY A 145 -21.93 2.39 -8.37
CA GLY A 145 -22.64 3.50 -7.74
C GLY A 145 -22.24 4.84 -8.33
N ASN A 146 -22.64 5.05 -9.58
CA ASN A 146 -22.32 6.21 -10.41
C ASN A 146 -20.80 6.41 -10.59
N PRO A 147 -20.07 5.36 -11.02
CA PRO A 147 -18.65 5.48 -11.16
C PRO A 147 -18.27 6.44 -12.28
N MET A 148 -17.21 7.20 -12.00
CA MET A 148 -16.57 8.10 -12.95
C MET A 148 -15.06 7.97 -12.79
N MET A 149 -14.35 7.90 -13.90
CA MET A 149 -12.89 7.99 -13.92
C MET A 149 -12.47 9.19 -14.76
N ARG A 150 -11.54 9.96 -14.23
CA ARG A 150 -10.94 11.12 -14.88
C ARG A 150 -9.43 10.95 -14.94
N GLN A 151 -8.85 11.35 -16.06
CA GLN A 151 -7.41 11.49 -16.23
C GLN A 151 -7.15 12.80 -17.00
N GLY A 152 -6.49 13.75 -16.36
CA GLY A 152 -6.37 15.11 -16.91
C GLY A 152 -7.75 15.73 -17.16
N ASN A 153 -8.03 16.11 -18.40
CA ASN A 153 -9.33 16.62 -18.84
C ASN A 153 -10.25 15.51 -19.40
N SER A 154 -9.70 14.35 -19.69
CA SER A 154 -10.46 13.20 -20.18
C SER A 154 -11.22 12.53 -19.05
N GLN A 155 -12.47 12.15 -19.31
CA GLN A 155 -13.31 11.46 -18.33
C GLN A 155 -14.18 10.39 -18.98
N VAL A 156 -14.55 9.39 -18.20
CA VAL A 156 -15.48 8.34 -18.57
C VAL A 156 -16.39 7.98 -17.40
N SER A 157 -17.66 7.69 -17.68
CA SER A 157 -18.65 7.26 -16.68
C SER A 157 -19.57 6.19 -17.26
N GLY A 158 -20.20 5.40 -16.38
CA GLY A 158 -21.09 4.34 -16.72
C GLY A 158 -21.82 3.79 -15.50
N GLU A 159 -22.31 2.58 -15.58
CA GLU A 159 -22.92 1.87 -14.44
C GLU A 159 -21.86 1.14 -13.61
N LYS A 160 -20.86 0.59 -14.31
CA LYS A 160 -19.74 -0.12 -13.68
C LYS A 160 -18.45 0.14 -14.44
N ILE A 161 -17.36 0.37 -13.71
CA ILE A 161 -16.02 0.48 -14.26
C ILE A 161 -15.19 -0.67 -13.67
N ILE A 162 -14.54 -1.43 -14.54
CA ILE A 162 -13.64 -2.54 -14.20
C ILE A 162 -12.25 -2.18 -14.72
N TYR A 163 -11.26 -2.14 -13.83
CA TYR A 163 -9.88 -1.85 -14.16
C TYR A 163 -9.00 -3.06 -13.85
N PHE A 164 -8.34 -3.60 -14.87
CA PHE A 164 -7.39 -4.70 -14.78
C PHE A 164 -5.99 -4.12 -14.59
N MET A 165 -5.48 -4.18 -13.38
CA MET A 165 -4.23 -3.51 -13.00
C MET A 165 -2.99 -4.09 -13.70
N THR A 166 -2.98 -5.40 -13.93
CA THR A 166 -1.86 -6.09 -14.60
C THR A 166 -1.79 -5.79 -16.09
N GLU A 167 -2.93 -5.48 -16.71
CA GLU A 167 -3.06 -5.24 -18.15
C GLU A 167 -3.12 -3.75 -18.51
N ASP A 168 -3.22 -2.85 -17.50
CA ASP A 168 -3.54 -1.42 -17.66
C ASP A 168 -4.75 -1.21 -18.60
N ARG A 169 -5.77 -2.06 -18.42
CA ARG A 169 -6.97 -2.12 -19.26
C ARG A 169 -8.20 -1.78 -18.45
N MET A 170 -9.09 -0.99 -19.02
CA MET A 170 -10.34 -0.59 -18.41
C MET A 170 -11.52 -1.03 -19.29
N ILE A 171 -12.58 -1.53 -18.64
CA ILE A 171 -13.89 -1.77 -19.25
C ILE A 171 -14.90 -0.92 -18.51
N VAL A 172 -15.75 -0.22 -19.25
CA VAL A 172 -16.88 0.53 -18.72
C VAL A 172 -18.16 -0.10 -19.26
N GLU A 173 -19.06 -0.48 -18.35
CA GLU A 173 -20.32 -1.12 -18.70
C GLU A 173 -21.47 -0.13 -18.52
N SER A 174 -22.44 -0.21 -19.45
CA SER A 174 -23.71 0.49 -19.35
C SER A 174 -24.68 -0.27 -18.43
N GLY A 175 -25.60 0.45 -17.79
CA GLY A 175 -26.74 -0.11 -17.09
C GLY A 175 -27.99 -0.11 -17.96
N LYS A 176 -29.13 -0.43 -17.33
CA LYS A 176 -30.47 -0.39 -18.00
C LYS A 176 -30.83 1.03 -18.40
N ASP A 177 -30.57 2.00 -17.51
CA ASP A 177 -31.02 3.39 -17.64
C ASP A 177 -29.86 4.36 -17.88
N ARG A 178 -28.62 3.86 -17.95
CA ARG A 178 -27.42 4.69 -18.13
C ARG A 178 -26.51 4.11 -19.21
N ARG A 179 -26.20 4.94 -20.18
CA ARG A 179 -25.19 4.63 -21.20
C ARG A 179 -23.80 4.98 -20.71
N VAL A 180 -22.80 4.40 -21.35
CA VAL A 180 -21.41 4.84 -21.15
C VAL A 180 -21.25 6.19 -21.81
N GLU A 181 -20.68 7.14 -21.08
CA GLU A 181 -20.33 8.48 -21.54
C GLU A 181 -18.81 8.67 -21.42
N GLY A 182 -18.20 9.18 -22.45
CA GLY A 182 -16.76 9.45 -22.45
C GLY A 182 -16.45 10.76 -23.16
N THR A 183 -15.67 11.63 -22.51
CA THR A 183 -15.03 12.80 -23.12
C THR A 183 -13.53 12.52 -23.17
N ILE A 184 -12.96 12.54 -24.36
CA ILE A 184 -11.55 12.17 -24.58
C ILE A 184 -10.85 13.35 -25.26
N PHE A 185 -9.72 13.76 -24.70
CA PHE A 185 -8.83 14.75 -25.28
C PHE A 185 -7.64 14.02 -25.94
N PRO A 186 -7.57 13.92 -27.28
CA PRO A 186 -6.56 13.12 -27.97
C PRO A 186 -5.12 13.54 -27.68
N GLU A 187 -4.89 14.81 -27.37
CA GLU A 187 -3.56 15.35 -27.05
C GLU A 187 -2.97 14.73 -25.77
N GLU A 188 -3.81 14.42 -24.80
CA GLU A 188 -3.39 13.81 -23.54
C GLU A 188 -3.00 12.33 -23.71
N LEU A 189 -3.58 11.64 -24.68
CA LEU A 189 -3.25 10.25 -25.00
C LEU A 189 -1.88 10.13 -25.71
N GLN A 190 -1.42 11.20 -26.36
CA GLN A 190 -0.17 11.20 -27.11
C GLN A 190 1.06 11.46 -26.22
N GLN A 191 0.91 12.20 -25.12
CA GLN A 191 2.02 12.54 -24.24
C GLN A 191 2.68 11.32 -23.58
N LYS A 192 1.96 10.21 -23.39
CA LYS A 192 2.54 8.96 -22.88
C LYS A 192 3.42 8.19 -23.87
N LYS A 193 3.34 8.46 -25.18
CA LYS A 193 4.20 7.80 -26.19
C LYS A 193 5.58 8.43 -26.34
N GLY A 194 5.76 9.68 -25.87
CA GLY A 194 7.01 10.43 -26.03
C GLY A 194 8.14 10.02 -25.07
N ASP A 195 7.81 9.40 -23.93
CA ASP A 195 8.81 9.07 -22.90
C ASP A 195 9.45 7.68 -23.08
N THR A 196 9.16 6.98 -24.19
CA THR A 196 9.66 5.62 -24.45
C THR A 196 10.54 5.53 -25.72
N GLU A 197 11.08 6.64 -26.20
CA GLU A 197 12.03 6.56 -27.32
C GLU A 197 13.43 6.20 -26.79
N PRO A 198 14.00 5.02 -27.18
CA PRO A 198 15.36 4.67 -26.78
C PRO A 198 16.31 5.58 -27.53
N THR A 199 17.06 6.37 -26.79
CA THR A 199 18.23 7.11 -27.33
C THR A 199 19.14 6.13 -28.07
N LYS A 200 19.13 6.19 -29.40
CA LYS A 200 20.11 5.51 -30.24
C LYS A 200 21.47 6.11 -29.91
N ALA A 201 22.29 5.32 -29.26
CA ALA A 201 23.72 5.62 -29.13
C ALA A 201 24.35 5.67 -30.52
N LYS A 202 25.08 6.74 -30.77
CA LYS A 202 25.94 6.93 -31.92
C LYS A 202 27.39 6.68 -31.50
#